data_d6a641612f2bb74e690b782fc8e2bb26
#
_entry.id   d6a641612f2bb74e690b782fc8e2bb26
#
_cell.length_a   1.000
_cell.length_b   1.000
_cell.length_c   1.000
_cell.angle_alpha   90.00
_cell.angle_beta   90.00
_cell.angle_gamma   90.00
#
_symmetry.space_group_name_H-M   'P 1'
#
loop_
_entity.id
_entity.type
_entity.pdbx_description
1 polymer ?
#
loop_
_entity_poly.entity_id
_entity_poly.type
_entity_poly.pdbx_seq_one_letter_code
_entity_poly.pdbx_strand_id
1 'polypeptide(L)'
;LVSHDKGRTLKVIIKKLEQLGYKVQYTVLNALDFGVPQKRERIIIVGFLDHNIEFVFPEKDLSEKYELEDILEENEKVDPKYWASEEIRQKRMKKVKEKGVPIPYPSIWHENKSGNVAMNDFSCALRAGASYNYLLVNGERRLTPREMLRLQGFPEDFRIVVSDQQIRKQTGNSVAIPVIRAVAKNMLAALSKEELPCVSSSFKQLSLF
;
A
#
# COMPACT_ATOMS: atom_id res chain seq x y z
N LEU A 1 -12.78 -5.91 1.81
CA LEU A 1 -13.83 -6.09 2.84
C LEU A 1 -15.00 -5.12 2.63
N VAL A 2 -14.74 -3.84 2.36
CA VAL A 2 -15.82 -2.83 2.18
C VAL A 2 -16.82 -3.23 1.09
N SER A 3 -16.33 -3.66 -0.07
CA SER A 3 -17.18 -4.10 -1.21
C SER A 3 -17.43 -5.61 -1.25
N HIS A 4 -16.72 -6.40 -0.44
CA HIS A 4 -16.85 -7.85 -0.41
C HIS A 4 -18.22 -8.25 0.10
N ASP A 5 -18.91 -9.09 -0.68
CA ASP A 5 -20.26 -9.56 -0.38
C ASP A 5 -21.24 -8.41 -0.07
N LYS A 6 -21.16 -7.33 -0.87
CA LYS A 6 -21.97 -6.11 -0.68
C LYS A 6 -21.84 -5.50 0.73
N GLY A 7 -20.64 -5.59 1.34
CA GLY A 7 -20.36 -5.08 2.68
C GLY A 7 -20.80 -5.99 3.83
N ARG A 8 -21.49 -7.11 3.57
CA ARG A 8 -21.97 -8.02 4.63
C ARG A 8 -20.84 -8.55 5.52
N THR A 9 -19.71 -8.93 4.91
CA THR A 9 -18.56 -9.45 5.67
C THR A 9 -18.06 -8.43 6.69
N LEU A 10 -17.92 -7.15 6.30
CA LEU A 10 -17.49 -6.10 7.22
C LEU A 10 -18.50 -5.91 8.35
N LYS A 11 -19.80 -5.83 8.05
CA LYS A 11 -20.85 -5.72 9.05
C LYS A 11 -20.81 -6.85 10.09
N VAL A 12 -20.54 -8.09 9.64
CA VAL A 12 -20.41 -9.23 10.56
C VAL A 12 -19.19 -9.08 11.46
N ILE A 13 -18.05 -8.63 10.93
CA ILE A 13 -16.83 -8.43 11.73
C ILE A 13 -17.09 -7.35 12.80
N ILE A 14 -17.61 -6.18 12.41
CA ILE A 14 -17.90 -5.09 13.33
C ILE A 14 -18.86 -5.56 14.43
N LYS A 15 -20.00 -6.16 14.04
CA LYS A 15 -20.99 -6.66 15.01
C LYS A 15 -20.39 -7.67 16.00
N LYS A 16 -19.48 -8.54 15.54
CA LYS A 16 -18.79 -9.48 16.42
C LYS A 16 -17.88 -8.80 17.43
N LEU A 17 -17.13 -7.80 16.99
CA LEU A 17 -16.28 -7.01 17.88
C LEU A 17 -17.10 -6.23 18.92
N GLU A 18 -18.22 -5.62 18.50
CA GLU A 18 -19.15 -4.93 19.40
C GLU A 18 -19.78 -5.90 20.42
N GLN A 19 -20.15 -7.11 20.00
CA GLN A 19 -20.65 -8.17 20.91
C GLN A 19 -19.60 -8.61 21.95
N LEU A 20 -18.31 -8.45 21.65
CA LEU A 20 -17.20 -8.68 22.56
C LEU A 20 -16.90 -7.49 23.47
N GLY A 21 -17.70 -6.41 23.39
CA GLY A 21 -17.59 -5.24 24.23
C GLY A 21 -16.68 -4.13 23.68
N TYR A 22 -16.23 -4.20 22.43
CA TYR A 22 -15.41 -3.14 21.85
C TYR A 22 -16.26 -1.99 21.31
N LYS A 23 -15.85 -0.74 21.60
CA LYS A 23 -16.24 0.45 20.83
C LYS A 23 -15.40 0.46 19.57
N VAL A 24 -16.00 0.20 18.40
CA VAL A 24 -15.29 -0.05 17.15
C VAL A 24 -15.42 1.12 16.19
N GLN A 25 -14.31 1.51 15.58
CA GLN A 25 -14.25 2.47 14.48
C GLN A 25 -13.46 1.86 13.32
N TYR A 26 -13.72 2.27 12.09
CA TYR A 26 -12.96 1.83 10.94
C TYR A 26 -12.91 2.90 9.85
N THR A 27 -11.84 2.87 9.06
CA THR A 27 -11.68 3.71 7.88
C THR A 27 -10.85 3.00 6.83
N VAL A 28 -10.79 3.55 5.63
CA VAL A 28 -9.86 3.09 4.57
C VAL A 28 -8.75 4.10 4.46
N LEU A 29 -7.51 3.65 4.64
CA LEU A 29 -6.31 4.46 4.48
C LEU A 29 -5.53 4.00 3.25
N ASN A 30 -4.94 4.97 2.53
CA ASN A 30 -4.11 4.71 1.35
C ASN A 30 -2.65 5.04 1.67
N ALA A 31 -1.74 4.13 1.36
CA ALA A 31 -0.31 4.31 1.63
C ALA A 31 0.30 5.55 0.93
N LEU A 32 -0.24 5.97 -0.23
CA LEU A 32 0.13 7.23 -0.90
C LEU A 32 -0.04 8.46 0.00
N ASP A 33 -1.01 8.43 0.91
CA ASP A 33 -1.29 9.54 1.81
C ASP A 33 -0.35 9.58 3.02
N PHE A 34 0.55 8.59 3.12
CA PHE A 34 1.52 8.43 4.22
C PHE A 34 2.96 8.31 3.71
N GLY A 35 3.26 8.95 2.60
CA GLY A 35 4.62 9.19 2.13
C GLY A 35 5.29 8.09 1.33
N VAL A 36 4.68 6.92 1.09
CA VAL A 36 5.26 5.91 0.21
C VAL A 36 4.59 5.90 -1.16
N PRO A 37 5.34 5.78 -2.27
CA PRO A 37 4.78 5.83 -3.62
C PRO A 37 4.10 4.50 -4.00
N GLN A 38 3.11 4.09 -3.19
CA GLN A 38 2.32 2.88 -3.44
C GLN A 38 0.83 3.15 -3.21
N LYS A 39 0.02 2.98 -4.24
CA LYS A 39 -1.44 2.97 -4.11
C LYS A 39 -1.89 1.67 -3.46
N ARG A 40 -2.04 1.71 -2.13
CA ARG A 40 -2.45 0.56 -1.32
C ARG A 40 -3.50 0.99 -0.31
N GLU A 41 -4.74 0.80 -0.68
CA GLU A 41 -5.89 1.07 0.19
C GLU A 41 -6.16 -0.14 1.09
N ARG A 42 -6.23 0.09 2.39
CA ARG A 42 -6.54 -0.95 3.38
C ARG A 42 -7.55 -0.42 4.38
N ILE A 43 -8.52 -1.27 4.69
CA ILE A 43 -9.41 -1.01 5.82
C ILE A 43 -8.63 -1.22 7.11
N ILE A 44 -8.67 -0.24 7.97
CA ILE A 44 -8.12 -0.29 9.32
C ILE A 44 -9.32 -0.28 10.28
N ILE A 45 -9.33 -1.24 11.20
CA ILE A 45 -10.36 -1.37 12.22
C ILE A 45 -9.66 -1.20 13.56
N VAL A 46 -10.15 -0.27 14.37
CA VAL A 46 -9.64 0.01 15.73
C VAL A 46 -10.78 -0.19 16.70
N GLY A 47 -10.50 -0.83 17.83
CA GLY A 47 -11.50 -1.06 18.88
C GLY A 47 -10.90 -0.92 20.26
N PHE A 48 -11.64 -0.29 21.18
CA PHE A 48 -11.29 -0.14 22.58
C PHE A 48 -12.35 -0.78 23.46
N LEU A 49 -11.94 -1.47 24.53
CA LEU A 49 -12.85 -2.00 25.56
C LEU A 49 -13.34 -0.87 26.48
N ASP A 50 -12.51 0.12 26.76
CA ASP A 50 -12.93 1.34 27.46
C ASP A 50 -13.61 2.28 26.47
N HIS A 51 -14.92 2.45 26.62
CA HIS A 51 -15.74 3.29 25.76
C HIS A 51 -15.50 4.79 25.95
N ASN A 52 -14.81 5.20 27.02
CA ASN A 52 -14.43 6.59 27.27
C ASN A 52 -13.24 7.04 26.45
N ILE A 53 -12.57 6.12 25.77
CA ILE A 53 -11.44 6.47 24.90
C ILE A 53 -11.97 7.12 23.63
N GLU A 54 -11.54 8.36 23.40
CA GLU A 54 -11.80 9.10 22.17
C GLU A 54 -10.61 8.93 21.20
N PHE A 55 -10.85 8.22 20.12
CA PHE A 55 -9.84 7.94 19.09
C PHE A 55 -10.22 8.61 17.77
N VAL A 56 -9.23 9.21 17.11
CA VAL A 56 -9.37 9.79 15.78
C VAL A 56 -8.34 9.15 14.87
N PHE A 57 -8.78 8.69 13.69
CA PHE A 57 -7.86 8.16 12.67
C PHE A 57 -6.89 9.26 12.20
N PRO A 58 -5.62 8.88 11.88
CA PRO A 58 -4.68 9.85 11.34
C PRO A 58 -5.15 10.36 9.98
N GLU A 59 -4.90 11.63 9.77
CA GLU A 59 -5.02 12.26 8.46
C GLU A 59 -3.79 11.96 7.59
N LYS A 60 -3.83 12.46 6.35
CA LYS A 60 -2.70 12.43 5.44
C LYS A 60 -1.45 13.04 6.10
N ASP A 61 -0.36 12.28 6.08
CA ASP A 61 0.94 12.71 6.57
C ASP A 61 1.99 12.52 5.46
N LEU A 62 2.51 13.63 4.95
CA LEU A 62 3.55 13.67 3.93
C LEU A 62 4.83 14.35 4.44
N SER A 63 5.02 14.40 5.75
CA SER A 63 6.24 14.95 6.37
C SER A 63 7.50 14.21 5.92
N GLU A 64 7.38 12.91 5.66
CA GLU A 64 8.41 12.07 5.04
C GLU A 64 7.82 11.50 3.75
N LYS A 65 7.97 12.21 2.63
CA LYS A 65 7.48 11.76 1.32
C LYS A 65 8.62 11.22 0.48
N TYR A 66 8.46 10.00 -0.01
CA TYR A 66 9.33 9.37 -0.99
C TYR A 66 8.69 9.40 -2.36
N GLU A 67 9.46 9.77 -3.36
CA GLU A 67 9.10 9.61 -4.76
C GLU A 67 9.52 8.22 -5.26
N LEU A 68 9.08 7.84 -6.45
CA LEU A 68 9.44 6.53 -6.99
C LEU A 68 10.95 6.39 -7.21
N GLU A 69 11.65 7.47 -7.52
CA GLU A 69 13.12 7.52 -7.67
C GLU A 69 13.85 7.11 -6.40
N ASP A 70 13.36 7.52 -5.23
CA ASP A 70 13.97 7.17 -3.93
C ASP A 70 13.84 5.68 -3.59
N ILE A 71 12.87 5.01 -4.21
CA ILE A 71 12.58 3.60 -3.98
C ILE A 71 13.44 2.70 -4.87
N LEU A 72 13.68 3.13 -6.13
CA LEU A 72 14.30 2.29 -7.14
C LEU A 72 15.82 2.21 -6.98
N GLU A 73 16.35 1.03 -7.24
CA GLU A 73 17.80 0.80 -7.35
C GLU A 73 18.29 1.21 -8.75
N GLU A 74 19.53 1.68 -8.83
CA GLU A 74 20.19 1.97 -10.10
C GLU A 74 20.22 0.71 -10.97
N ASN A 75 19.80 0.81 -12.21
CA ASN A 75 19.65 -0.34 -13.11
C ASN A 75 20.93 -1.16 -13.25
N GLU A 76 22.10 -0.50 -13.21
CA GLU A 76 23.43 -1.11 -13.32
C GLU A 76 23.76 -2.03 -12.13
N LYS A 77 23.12 -1.80 -10.98
CA LYS A 77 23.28 -2.60 -9.76
C LYS A 77 22.27 -3.73 -9.65
N VAL A 78 21.25 -3.75 -10.52
CA VAL A 78 20.17 -4.75 -10.47
C VAL A 78 20.61 -6.04 -11.17
N ASP A 79 20.51 -7.16 -10.43
CA ASP A 79 20.83 -8.50 -10.96
C ASP A 79 20.02 -8.77 -12.25
N PRO A 80 20.67 -9.27 -13.32
CA PRO A 80 20.02 -9.63 -14.58
C PRO A 80 18.80 -10.53 -14.46
N LYS A 81 18.70 -11.33 -13.42
CA LYS A 81 17.53 -12.19 -13.16
C LYS A 81 16.21 -11.44 -12.99
N TYR A 82 16.25 -10.13 -12.67
CA TYR A 82 15.04 -9.31 -12.52
C TYR A 82 14.55 -8.72 -13.82
N TRP A 83 15.36 -8.72 -14.88
CA TRP A 83 14.97 -8.21 -16.19
C TRP A 83 13.90 -9.11 -16.81
N ALA A 84 12.90 -8.50 -17.40
CA ALA A 84 11.88 -9.23 -18.15
C ALA A 84 12.47 -9.69 -19.50
N SER A 85 11.95 -10.78 -20.05
CA SER A 85 12.34 -11.22 -21.38
C SER A 85 12.01 -10.16 -22.43
N GLU A 86 12.77 -10.13 -23.51
CA GLU A 86 12.55 -9.20 -24.62
C GLU A 86 11.12 -9.26 -25.16
N GLU A 87 10.55 -10.46 -25.28
CA GLU A 87 9.18 -10.68 -25.70
C GLU A 87 8.18 -9.94 -24.80
N ILE A 88 8.34 -10.03 -23.47
CA ILE A 88 7.47 -9.37 -22.50
C ILE A 88 7.62 -7.86 -22.62
N ARG A 89 8.84 -7.35 -22.72
CA ARG A 89 9.12 -5.92 -22.86
C ARG A 89 8.48 -5.34 -24.11
N GLN A 90 8.71 -5.98 -25.26
CA GLN A 90 8.15 -5.56 -26.55
C GLN A 90 6.62 -5.59 -26.56
N LYS A 91 6.01 -6.67 -26.03
CA LYS A 91 4.56 -6.80 -25.93
C LYS A 91 3.95 -5.68 -25.11
N ARG A 92 4.57 -5.30 -24.00
CA ARG A 92 4.10 -4.20 -23.14
C ARG A 92 4.32 -2.85 -23.80
N MET A 93 5.49 -2.63 -24.38
CA MET A 93 5.80 -1.38 -25.08
C MET A 93 4.81 -1.13 -26.22
N LYS A 94 4.45 -2.17 -26.99
CA LYS A 94 3.44 -2.07 -28.03
C LYS A 94 2.10 -1.56 -27.46
N LYS A 95 1.60 -2.20 -26.40
CA LYS A 95 0.34 -1.79 -25.73
C LYS A 95 0.35 -0.36 -25.18
N VAL A 96 1.51 0.08 -24.72
CA VAL A 96 1.68 1.43 -24.18
C VAL A 96 1.72 2.46 -25.30
N LYS A 97 2.45 2.19 -26.38
CA LYS A 97 2.49 3.06 -27.57
C LYS A 97 1.12 3.22 -28.22
N GLU A 98 0.31 2.17 -28.27
CA GLU A 98 -1.07 2.20 -28.79
C GLU A 98 -1.99 3.17 -28.02
N LYS A 99 -1.65 3.52 -26.77
CA LYS A 99 -2.42 4.49 -25.96
C LYS A 99 -2.15 5.94 -26.32
N GLY A 100 -1.01 6.26 -26.92
CA GLY A 100 -0.67 7.60 -27.33
C GLY A 100 -0.55 8.62 -26.19
N VAL A 101 -0.33 8.15 -24.94
CA VAL A 101 -0.19 9.02 -23.77
C VAL A 101 1.28 9.12 -23.32
N PRO A 102 1.70 10.24 -22.70
CA PRO A 102 3.04 10.36 -22.14
C PRO A 102 3.31 9.26 -21.11
N ILE A 103 4.54 8.75 -21.11
CA ILE A 103 5.00 7.75 -20.14
C ILE A 103 5.76 8.48 -19.04
N PRO A 104 5.30 8.42 -17.78
CA PRO A 104 6.09 8.96 -16.67
C PRO A 104 7.45 8.26 -16.56
N TYR A 105 8.45 8.97 -16.08
CA TYR A 105 9.77 8.41 -15.81
C TYR A 105 10.33 8.97 -14.49
N PRO A 106 10.74 8.08 -13.55
CA PRO A 106 10.52 6.64 -13.60
C PRO A 106 9.03 6.25 -13.48
N SER A 107 8.69 5.03 -13.85
CA SER A 107 7.31 4.56 -13.79
C SER A 107 7.19 3.08 -13.44
N ILE A 108 6.08 2.72 -12.81
CA ILE A 108 5.69 1.32 -12.65
C ILE A 108 4.58 0.98 -13.62
N TRP A 109 4.83 -0.02 -14.45
CA TRP A 109 3.87 -0.54 -15.41
C TRP A 109 3.12 -1.71 -14.81
N HIS A 110 1.81 -1.54 -14.62
CA HIS A 110 0.93 -2.56 -14.07
C HIS A 110 0.09 -3.20 -15.19
N GLU A 111 0.30 -4.49 -15.41
CA GLU A 111 -0.58 -5.28 -16.28
C GLU A 111 -1.67 -5.95 -15.45
N ASN A 112 -2.94 -5.66 -15.75
CA ASN A 112 -4.08 -6.29 -15.09
C ASN A 112 -4.41 -7.67 -15.71
N LYS A 113 -5.38 -8.38 -15.13
CA LYS A 113 -5.79 -9.72 -15.60
C LYS A 113 -6.34 -9.72 -17.04
N SER A 114 -6.88 -8.60 -17.50
CA SER A 114 -7.39 -8.42 -18.87
C SER A 114 -6.27 -8.02 -19.85
N GLY A 115 -5.03 -7.95 -19.39
CA GLY A 115 -3.88 -7.60 -20.20
C GLY A 115 -3.73 -6.11 -20.50
N ASN A 116 -4.51 -5.22 -19.86
CA ASN A 116 -4.31 -3.78 -19.98
C ASN A 116 -3.12 -3.34 -19.14
N VAL A 117 -2.29 -2.46 -19.69
CA VAL A 117 -1.11 -1.90 -19.02
C VAL A 117 -1.40 -0.46 -18.59
N ALA A 118 -1.25 -0.15 -17.31
CA ALA A 118 -1.23 1.22 -16.78
C ALA A 118 0.20 1.60 -16.39
N MET A 119 0.57 2.84 -16.61
CA MET A 119 1.87 3.41 -16.26
C MET A 119 1.64 4.54 -15.24
N ASN A 120 2.31 4.46 -14.11
CA ASN A 120 2.15 5.43 -13.04
C ASN A 120 3.51 5.80 -12.46
N ASP A 121 3.61 6.99 -11.89
CA ASP A 121 4.73 7.47 -11.07
C ASP A 121 4.68 6.91 -9.63
N PHE A 122 3.82 5.95 -9.39
CA PHE A 122 3.71 5.17 -8.15
C PHE A 122 3.45 3.69 -8.46
N SER A 123 3.70 2.82 -7.48
CA SER A 123 3.39 1.39 -7.59
C SER A 123 1.92 1.12 -7.25
N CYS A 124 1.27 0.20 -7.98
CA CYS A 124 0.08 -0.46 -7.47
C CYS A 124 0.43 -1.34 -6.26
N ALA A 125 -0.59 -1.71 -5.49
CA ALA A 125 -0.40 -2.56 -4.31
C ALA A 125 0.37 -3.85 -4.64
N LEU A 126 1.41 -4.14 -3.88
CA LEU A 126 2.10 -5.43 -3.93
C LEU A 126 1.12 -6.55 -3.54
N ARG A 127 1.17 -7.66 -4.27
CA ARG A 127 0.25 -8.80 -4.09
C ARG A 127 1.02 -10.12 -4.05
N ALA A 128 0.83 -10.89 -2.98
CA ALA A 128 1.49 -12.18 -2.76
C ALA A 128 1.20 -13.22 -3.87
N GLY A 129 -0.01 -13.21 -4.42
CA GLY A 129 -0.45 -14.18 -5.43
C GLY A 129 -0.50 -13.63 -6.87
N ALA A 130 0.10 -12.48 -7.16
CA ALA A 130 0.12 -11.94 -8.52
C ALA A 130 1.11 -12.68 -9.42
N SER A 131 0.94 -12.58 -10.75
CA SER A 131 1.92 -13.08 -11.71
C SER A 131 3.29 -12.41 -11.53
N TYR A 132 4.36 -13.08 -11.98
CA TYR A 132 5.73 -12.60 -11.72
C TYR A 132 6.00 -11.23 -12.35
N ASN A 133 5.43 -10.97 -13.51
CA ASN A 133 5.65 -9.76 -14.29
C ASN A 133 4.47 -8.77 -14.24
N TYR A 134 3.59 -8.83 -13.23
CA TYR A 134 2.44 -7.93 -13.17
C TYR A 134 2.81 -6.45 -12.94
N LEU A 135 3.98 -6.21 -12.31
CA LEU A 135 4.59 -4.89 -12.19
C LEU A 135 5.97 -4.91 -12.84
N LEU A 136 6.25 -3.95 -13.70
CA LEU A 136 7.60 -3.74 -14.24
C LEU A 136 7.99 -2.27 -14.05
N VAL A 137 9.21 -2.05 -13.60
CA VAL A 137 9.88 -0.74 -13.58
C VAL A 137 10.16 -0.35 -15.02
N ASN A 138 9.68 0.80 -15.46
CA ASN A 138 9.82 1.35 -16.82
C ASN A 138 9.44 0.38 -17.95
N GLY A 139 8.65 -0.66 -17.65
CA GLY A 139 8.31 -1.71 -18.59
C GLY A 139 9.41 -2.74 -18.85
N GLU A 140 10.54 -2.68 -18.15
CA GLU A 140 11.75 -3.44 -18.45
C GLU A 140 12.06 -4.55 -17.45
N ARG A 141 11.95 -4.27 -16.14
CA ARG A 141 12.38 -5.19 -15.10
C ARG A 141 11.38 -5.28 -13.93
N ARG A 142 11.45 -6.38 -13.21
CA ARG A 142 10.70 -6.56 -11.96
C ARG A 142 11.31 -5.72 -10.84
N LEU A 143 10.51 -5.45 -9.82
CA LEU A 143 11.00 -4.92 -8.55
C LEU A 143 11.91 -5.93 -7.86
N THR A 144 13.01 -5.44 -7.29
CA THR A 144 13.89 -6.24 -6.42
C THR A 144 13.25 -6.45 -5.04
N PRO A 145 13.72 -7.39 -4.23
CA PRO A 145 13.30 -7.55 -2.85
C PRO A 145 13.46 -6.26 -2.01
N ARG A 146 14.54 -5.52 -2.22
CA ARG A 146 14.80 -4.26 -1.51
C ARG A 146 13.80 -3.18 -1.89
N GLU A 147 13.54 -3.01 -3.17
CA GLU A 147 12.53 -2.07 -3.67
C GLU A 147 11.12 -2.41 -3.16
N MET A 148 10.76 -3.70 -3.07
CA MET A 148 9.48 -4.11 -2.48
C MET A 148 9.36 -3.76 -0.99
N LEU A 149 10.45 -3.85 -0.24
CA LEU A 149 10.50 -3.44 1.17
C LEU A 149 10.38 -1.92 1.30
N ARG A 150 11.12 -1.15 0.50
CA ARG A 150 11.02 0.32 0.46
C ARG A 150 9.62 0.79 0.15
N LEU A 151 8.93 0.18 -0.82
CA LEU A 151 7.52 0.47 -1.14
C LEU A 151 6.56 0.24 0.04
N GLN A 152 6.92 -0.61 0.99
CA GLN A 152 6.16 -0.82 2.22
C GLN A 152 6.66 0.06 3.39
N GLY A 153 7.71 0.87 3.17
CA GLY A 153 8.31 1.74 4.19
C GLY A 153 9.17 1.00 5.21
N PHE A 154 9.71 -0.18 4.85
CA PHE A 154 10.71 -0.86 5.69
C PHE A 154 12.03 -0.11 5.64
N PRO A 155 12.76 -0.02 6.78
CA PRO A 155 14.05 0.66 6.82
C PRO A 155 15.14 -0.13 6.05
N GLU A 156 16.21 0.57 5.66
CA GLU A 156 17.29 -0.02 4.84
C GLU A 156 18.07 -1.12 5.57
N ASP A 157 18.17 -1.07 6.89
CA ASP A 157 18.83 -2.07 7.71
C ASP A 157 18.00 -3.35 7.93
N PHE A 158 16.74 -3.36 7.44
CA PHE A 158 15.92 -4.56 7.51
C PHE A 158 16.55 -5.70 6.69
N ARG A 159 16.98 -6.76 7.39
CA ARG A 159 17.72 -7.87 6.80
C ARG A 159 16.82 -8.78 5.99
N ILE A 160 17.25 -9.08 4.76
CA ILE A 160 16.62 -10.06 3.88
C ILE A 160 17.32 -11.41 4.10
N VAL A 161 16.66 -12.31 4.83
CA VAL A 161 17.22 -13.63 5.20
C VAL A 161 16.48 -14.79 4.54
N VAL A 162 15.58 -14.48 3.61
CA VAL A 162 14.74 -15.45 2.90
C VAL A 162 14.85 -15.26 1.40
N SER A 163 14.33 -16.21 0.63
CA SER A 163 14.35 -16.13 -0.85
C SER A 163 13.50 -14.98 -1.39
N ASP A 164 13.79 -14.53 -2.61
CA ASP A 164 13.04 -13.50 -3.34
C ASP A 164 11.54 -13.82 -3.41
N GLN A 165 11.20 -15.10 -3.59
CA GLN A 165 9.82 -15.56 -3.61
C GLN A 165 9.13 -15.32 -2.26
N GLN A 166 9.84 -15.58 -1.17
CA GLN A 166 9.30 -15.36 0.18
C GLN A 166 9.15 -13.87 0.49
N ILE A 167 10.15 -13.03 0.15
CA ILE A 167 10.02 -11.56 0.30
C ILE A 167 8.83 -11.05 -0.48
N ARG A 168 8.65 -11.48 -1.72
CA ARG A 168 7.50 -11.09 -2.53
C ARG A 168 6.17 -11.47 -1.88
N LYS A 169 6.08 -12.67 -1.30
CA LYS A 169 4.89 -13.13 -0.57
C LYS A 169 4.68 -12.31 0.71
N GLN A 170 5.74 -12.07 1.48
CA GLN A 170 5.70 -11.32 2.73
C GLN A 170 5.31 -9.87 2.48
N THR A 171 5.96 -9.15 1.56
CA THR A 171 5.63 -7.75 1.22
C THR A 171 4.23 -7.61 0.63
N GLY A 172 3.76 -8.59 -0.16
CA GLY A 172 2.40 -8.61 -0.67
C GLY A 172 1.33 -8.76 0.43
N ASN A 173 1.64 -9.50 1.51
CA ASN A 173 0.77 -9.69 2.66
C ASN A 173 0.98 -8.66 3.77
N SER A 174 2.08 -7.90 3.73
CA SER A 174 2.43 -6.88 4.70
C SER A 174 1.48 -5.67 4.63
N VAL A 175 1.65 -4.77 5.56
CA VAL A 175 1.04 -3.42 5.59
C VAL A 175 2.10 -2.37 5.32
N ALA A 176 1.69 -1.19 4.84
CA ALA A 176 2.60 -0.05 4.73
C ALA A 176 2.92 0.48 6.15
N ILE A 177 4.20 0.45 6.51
CA ILE A 177 4.67 0.83 7.86
C ILE A 177 4.25 2.25 8.24
N PRO A 178 4.39 3.28 7.37
CA PRO A 178 3.99 4.63 7.74
C PRO A 178 2.51 4.73 8.13
N VAL A 179 1.62 4.03 7.44
CA VAL A 179 0.18 3.99 7.77
C VAL A 179 -0.04 3.44 9.18
N ILE A 180 0.56 2.29 9.49
CA ILE A 180 0.36 1.64 10.80
C ILE A 180 1.05 2.44 11.92
N ARG A 181 2.20 3.06 11.63
CA ARG A 181 2.87 3.96 12.57
C ARG A 181 1.97 5.14 12.95
N ALA A 182 1.34 5.79 11.97
CA ALA A 182 0.41 6.89 12.21
C ALA A 182 -0.81 6.45 13.02
N VAL A 183 -1.43 5.31 12.69
CA VAL A 183 -2.55 4.76 13.46
C VAL A 183 -2.13 4.44 14.89
N ALA A 184 -0.99 3.77 15.09
CA ALA A 184 -0.50 3.41 16.41
C ALA A 184 -0.19 4.65 17.27
N LYS A 185 0.39 5.70 16.66
CA LYS A 185 0.63 6.99 17.34
C LYS A 185 -0.67 7.58 17.87
N ASN A 186 -1.71 7.62 17.04
CA ASN A 186 -3.01 8.14 17.47
C ASN A 186 -3.69 7.25 18.51
N MET A 187 -3.50 5.93 18.44
CA MET A 187 -4.00 5.02 19.49
C MET A 187 -3.30 5.27 20.83
N LEU A 188 -1.98 5.44 20.82
CA LEU A 188 -1.21 5.74 22.05
C LEU A 188 -1.63 7.09 22.66
N ALA A 189 -1.79 8.13 21.82
CA ALA A 189 -2.27 9.42 22.29
C ALA A 189 -3.68 9.34 22.92
N ALA A 190 -4.59 8.60 22.28
CA ALA A 190 -5.94 8.37 22.83
C ALA A 190 -5.91 7.62 24.18
N LEU A 191 -4.97 6.69 24.36
CA LEU A 191 -4.79 5.96 25.62
C LEU A 191 -4.14 6.81 26.73
N SER A 192 -3.18 7.67 26.37
CA SER A 192 -2.52 8.57 27.33
C SER A 192 -3.35 9.82 27.67
N LYS A 193 -4.48 10.04 26.98
CA LYS A 193 -5.26 11.28 27.03
C LYS A 193 -4.45 12.53 26.64
N GLU A 194 -3.40 12.36 25.84
CA GLU A 194 -2.68 13.46 25.24
C GLU A 194 -3.52 14.11 24.13
N GLU A 195 -3.60 15.44 24.13
CA GLU A 195 -4.25 16.19 23.06
C GLU A 195 -3.37 16.07 21.79
N LEU A 196 -3.91 15.43 20.76
CA LEU A 196 -3.31 15.50 19.43
C LEU A 196 -3.53 16.92 18.87
N PRO A 197 -2.57 17.51 18.16
CA PRO A 197 -2.76 18.78 17.50
C PRO A 197 -4.00 18.70 16.59
N CYS A 198 -4.97 19.55 16.88
CA CYS A 198 -6.24 19.62 16.17
C CYS A 198 -5.96 20.09 14.73
N VAL A 199 -5.97 19.19 13.77
CA VAL A 199 -6.11 19.53 12.36
C VAL A 199 -7.58 19.40 12.04
N SER A 200 -8.20 20.52 11.67
CA SER A 200 -9.64 20.59 11.36
C SER A 200 -9.95 19.71 10.15
N SER A 201 -10.58 18.59 10.33
CA SER A 201 -10.98 17.72 9.24
C SER A 201 -12.40 17.22 9.35
N SER A 202 -13.06 17.29 8.23
CA SER A 202 -14.34 16.66 7.97
C SER A 202 -14.15 15.20 7.55
N PHE A 203 -13.77 14.31 8.47
CA PHE A 203 -13.91 12.88 8.19
C PHE A 203 -15.38 12.50 8.17
N LYS A 204 -15.91 12.24 7.00
CA LYS A 204 -17.18 11.51 6.88
C LYS A 204 -16.93 10.07 7.31
N GLN A 205 -17.35 9.71 8.51
CA GLN A 205 -17.59 8.31 8.85
C GLN A 205 -18.47 7.74 7.73
N LEU A 206 -17.99 6.73 7.03
CA LEU A 206 -18.77 6.08 5.99
C LEU A 206 -19.99 5.46 6.63
N SER A 207 -21.14 6.13 6.52
CA SER A 207 -22.43 5.57 6.97
C SER A 207 -22.75 4.37 6.09
N LEU A 208 -22.97 3.23 6.72
CA LEU A 208 -23.38 1.98 6.07
C LEU A 208 -24.92 1.93 5.95
N PHE A 209 -25.54 2.91 5.24
CA PHE A 209 -26.95 2.85 4.87
C PHE A 209 -27.11 2.98 3.35
#